data_9cd244aedc395d928f520acb1c8df51c
#
_entry.id   9cd244aedc395d928f520acb1c8df51c
#
_cell.length_a   1.000
_cell.length_b   1.000
_cell.length_c   1.000
_cell.angle_alpha   90.00
_cell.angle_beta   90.00
_cell.angle_gamma   90.00
#
_symmetry.space_group_name_H-M   'P 1'
#
loop_
_entity.id
_entity.type
_entity.pdbx_description
1 polymer ?
#
loop_
_entity_poly.entity_id
_entity_poly.type
_entity_poly.pdbx_seq_one_letter_code
_entity_poly.pdbx_strand_id
1 'polypeptide(L)'
;MLLYKSYKNRYDGWVLPKGTVEKGETHEQTALREVKEETDANARIIKYVGKSEYSFYSFHEQIVKSVHWYLMEAEGYHSKPQKEEFFVDSGYYKFHEAYHLLKFPNEKEILKEAYEEYKKLKSKNQWGIRQRR
;
A
#
# COMPACT_ATOMS: atom_id res chain seq x y z
N MET A 1 -3.92 -5.57 1.20
CA MET A 1 -2.87 -6.34 0.48
C MET A 1 -1.51 -6.05 1.10
N LEU A 2 -0.72 -7.08 1.36
CA LEU A 2 0.64 -6.97 1.87
C LEU A 2 1.63 -7.63 0.91
N LEU A 3 2.86 -7.12 0.94
CA LEU A 3 4.00 -7.69 0.23
C LEU A 3 5.06 -8.09 1.24
N TYR A 4 5.69 -9.24 1.04
CA TYR A 4 6.83 -9.65 1.86
C TYR A 4 8.12 -9.29 1.11
N LYS A 5 8.90 -8.38 1.70
CA LYS A 5 10.14 -7.91 1.11
C LYS A 5 11.32 -8.58 1.81
N SER A 6 12.22 -9.16 1.03
CA SER A 6 13.43 -9.79 1.54
C SER A 6 14.60 -9.38 0.64
N TYR A 7 15.56 -8.66 1.19
CA TYR A 7 16.74 -8.22 0.48
C TYR A 7 17.98 -8.38 1.34
N LYS A 8 18.81 -9.37 1.03
CA LYS A 8 20.09 -9.62 1.70
C LYS A 8 19.99 -9.55 3.24
N ASN A 9 18.89 -10.05 3.79
CA ASN A 9 18.59 -10.03 5.23
C ASN A 9 18.46 -8.64 5.84
N ARG A 10 18.30 -7.59 5.02
CA ARG A 10 18.14 -6.22 5.52
C ARG A 10 16.69 -5.81 5.71
N TYR A 11 15.78 -6.38 4.92
CA TYR A 11 14.36 -6.04 4.94
C TYR A 11 13.53 -7.32 4.91
N ASP A 12 13.55 -8.04 6.01
CA ASP A 12 12.67 -9.19 6.12
C ASP A 12 11.39 -8.75 6.80
N GLY A 13 10.33 -8.62 6.04
CA GLY A 13 9.07 -8.24 6.64
C GLY A 13 7.99 -7.89 5.63
N TRP A 14 6.77 -7.86 6.13
CA TRP A 14 5.61 -7.47 5.35
C TRP A 14 5.48 -5.95 5.31
N VAL A 15 5.17 -5.44 4.12
CA VAL A 15 5.02 -3.99 3.88
C VAL A 15 3.79 -3.73 3.03
N LEU A 16 3.32 -2.49 3.07
CA LEU A 16 2.27 -2.03 2.17
C LEU A 16 2.86 -1.66 0.81
N PRO A 17 2.12 -1.86 -0.30
CA PRO A 17 2.59 -1.42 -1.61
C PRO A 17 2.75 0.10 -1.65
N LYS A 18 3.87 0.56 -2.15
CA LYS A 18 4.16 1.98 -2.32
C LYS A 18 5.28 2.19 -3.33
N GLY A 19 5.46 3.42 -3.77
CA GLY A 19 6.57 3.75 -4.65
C GLY A 19 6.72 5.24 -4.85
N THR A 20 7.63 5.60 -5.75
CA THR A 20 8.05 6.97 -6.00
C THR A 20 7.26 7.58 -7.16
N VAL A 21 6.84 8.83 -6.99
CA VAL A 21 6.18 9.59 -8.05
C VAL A 21 7.15 9.79 -9.22
N GLU A 22 6.71 9.45 -10.43
CA GLU A 22 7.46 9.69 -11.65
C GLU A 22 7.04 11.03 -12.25
N LYS A 23 7.92 11.58 -13.09
CA LYS A 23 7.68 12.87 -13.72
C LYS A 23 6.35 12.89 -14.48
N GLY A 24 5.52 13.89 -14.16
CA GLY A 24 4.23 14.04 -14.80
C GLY A 24 3.09 13.26 -14.19
N GLU A 25 3.37 12.45 -13.16
CA GLU A 25 2.33 11.69 -12.47
C GLU A 25 1.70 12.50 -11.35
N THR A 26 0.40 12.28 -11.15
CA THR A 26 -0.26 12.69 -9.91
C THR A 26 0.01 11.63 -8.83
N HIS A 27 -0.26 11.95 -7.57
CA HIS A 27 -0.13 10.97 -6.49
C HIS A 27 -1.07 9.78 -6.69
N GLU A 28 -2.27 10.01 -7.22
CA GLU A 28 -3.23 8.95 -7.51
C GLU A 28 -2.70 8.00 -8.58
N GLN A 29 -2.13 8.56 -9.65
CA GLN A 29 -1.54 7.78 -10.74
C GLN A 29 -0.37 6.93 -10.23
N THR A 30 0.47 7.51 -9.38
CA THR A 30 1.58 6.80 -8.76
C THR A 30 1.08 5.62 -7.94
N ALA A 31 0.06 5.86 -7.10
CA ALA A 31 -0.49 4.82 -6.23
C ALA A 31 -1.03 3.65 -7.04
N LEU A 32 -1.79 3.92 -8.09
CA LEU A 32 -2.35 2.86 -8.95
C LEU A 32 -1.26 2.12 -9.72
N ARG A 33 -0.29 2.85 -10.26
CA ARG A 33 0.83 2.24 -10.99
C ARG A 33 1.66 1.33 -10.10
N GLU A 34 2.01 1.79 -8.91
CA GLU A 34 2.84 1.01 -7.99
C GLU A 34 2.12 -0.25 -7.51
N VAL A 35 0.82 -0.16 -7.22
CA VAL A 35 0.04 -1.36 -6.88
C VAL A 35 0.07 -2.35 -8.03
N LYS A 36 -0.13 -1.90 -9.26
CA LYS A 36 -0.10 -2.77 -10.42
C LYS A 36 1.28 -3.39 -10.66
N GLU A 37 2.34 -2.60 -10.57
CA GLU A 37 3.71 -3.08 -10.78
C GLU A 37 4.14 -4.04 -9.68
N GLU A 38 3.91 -3.69 -8.42
CA GLU A 38 4.39 -4.50 -7.30
C GLU A 38 3.56 -5.73 -7.02
N THR A 39 2.26 -5.70 -7.32
CA THR A 39 1.33 -6.76 -6.92
C THR A 39 0.53 -7.37 -8.06
N ASP A 40 0.60 -6.81 -9.25
CA ASP A 40 -0.20 -7.20 -10.41
C ASP A 40 -1.71 -7.11 -10.17
N ALA A 41 -2.14 -6.39 -9.15
CA ALA A 41 -3.56 -6.21 -8.85
C ALA A 41 -4.14 -5.03 -9.61
N ASN A 42 -5.36 -5.19 -10.10
CA ASN A 42 -6.15 -4.09 -10.63
C ASN A 42 -7.01 -3.53 -9.51
N ALA A 43 -6.84 -2.25 -9.25
CA ALA A 43 -7.52 -1.60 -8.14
C ALA A 43 -8.05 -0.23 -8.57
N ARG A 44 -8.99 0.29 -7.80
CA ARG A 44 -9.49 1.65 -7.96
C ARG A 44 -9.40 2.38 -6.64
N ILE A 45 -9.17 3.68 -6.72
CA ILE A 45 -9.08 4.52 -5.53
C ILE A 45 -10.48 4.83 -5.03
N ILE A 46 -10.68 4.63 -3.73
CA ILE A 46 -11.93 4.95 -3.04
C ILE A 46 -11.78 6.28 -2.29
N LYS A 47 -10.69 6.45 -1.53
CA LYS A 47 -10.50 7.62 -0.69
C LYS A 47 -9.03 7.84 -0.35
N TYR A 48 -8.63 9.11 -0.26
CA TYR A 48 -7.32 9.47 0.28
C TYR A 48 -7.31 9.23 1.80
N VAL A 49 -6.25 8.60 2.29
CA VAL A 49 -6.12 8.25 3.70
C VAL A 49 -5.21 9.23 4.45
N GLY A 50 -4.05 9.49 3.90
CA GLY A 50 -3.09 10.36 4.57
C GLY A 50 -1.70 10.27 3.97
N LYS A 51 -0.77 10.96 4.62
CA LYS A 51 0.62 11.04 4.19
C LYS A 51 1.52 10.53 5.30
N SER A 52 2.54 9.76 4.95
CA SER A 52 3.62 9.41 5.86
C SER A 52 4.95 9.83 5.27
N GLU A 53 5.95 9.96 6.14
CA GLU A 53 7.30 10.31 5.71
C GLU A 53 8.29 9.30 6.26
N TYR A 54 9.34 9.03 5.47
CA TYR A 54 10.47 8.25 5.94
C TYR A 54 11.75 8.90 5.44
N SER A 55 12.85 8.62 6.12
CA SER A 55 14.15 9.20 5.77
C SER A 55 15.23 8.14 5.71
N PHE A 56 16.25 8.42 4.91
CA PHE A 56 17.43 7.58 4.81
C PHE A 56 18.61 8.44 4.41
N TYR A 57 19.83 7.92 4.60
CA TYR A 57 21.04 8.61 4.20
C TYR A 57 21.53 8.08 2.86
N SER A 58 21.88 9.00 1.96
CA SER A 58 22.52 8.70 0.68
C SER A 58 23.60 9.72 0.44
N PHE A 59 24.84 9.26 0.18
CA PHE A 59 26.00 10.14 -0.06
C PHE A 59 26.19 11.20 1.04
N HIS A 60 26.00 10.79 2.30
CA HIS A 60 26.12 11.66 3.48
C HIS A 60 25.02 12.72 3.60
N GLU A 61 23.98 12.63 2.80
CA GLU A 61 22.81 13.50 2.89
C GLU A 61 21.63 12.74 3.45
N GLN A 62 20.85 13.43 4.28
CA GLN A 62 19.58 12.88 4.72
C GLN A 62 18.52 13.18 3.68
N ILE A 63 17.89 12.12 3.17
CA ILE A 63 16.80 12.23 2.20
C ILE A 63 15.51 11.91 2.89
N VAL A 64 14.54 12.80 2.77
CA VAL A 64 13.19 12.61 3.31
C VAL A 64 12.24 12.39 2.14
N LYS A 65 11.45 11.32 2.24
CA LYS A 65 10.44 11.00 1.23
C LYS A 65 9.05 10.97 1.84
N SER A 66 8.09 11.51 1.10
CA SER A 66 6.68 11.48 1.47
C SER A 66 5.95 10.44 0.63
N VAL A 67 5.05 9.73 1.28
CA VAL A 67 4.17 8.76 0.61
C VAL A 67 2.73 9.17 0.86
N HIS A 68 1.95 9.29 -0.21
CA HIS A 68 0.51 9.54 -0.12
C HIS A 68 -0.23 8.20 -0.24
N TRP A 69 -1.09 7.94 0.72
CA TRP A 69 -1.76 6.65 0.86
C TRP A 69 -3.24 6.77 0.51
N TYR A 70 -3.74 5.74 -0.14
CA TYR A 70 -5.13 5.68 -0.61
C TYR A 70 -5.77 4.37 -0.23
N LEU A 71 -7.02 4.45 0.20
CA LEU A 71 -7.86 3.27 0.35
C LEU A 71 -8.33 2.87 -1.05
N MET A 72 -8.09 1.62 -1.41
CA MET A 72 -8.42 1.10 -2.72
C MET A 72 -9.26 -0.17 -2.63
N GLU A 73 -10.02 -0.42 -3.68
CA GLU A 73 -10.73 -1.69 -3.84
C GLU A 73 -10.12 -2.44 -5.01
N ALA A 74 -9.71 -3.69 -4.77
CA ALA A 74 -9.16 -4.55 -5.82
C ALA A 74 -10.26 -5.37 -6.48
N GLU A 75 -10.01 -5.79 -7.73
CA GLU A 75 -10.91 -6.65 -8.49
C GLU A 75 -10.76 -8.12 -8.07
N GLY A 76 -11.02 -8.47 -6.83
CA GLY A 76 -10.85 -9.82 -6.33
C GLY A 76 -9.56 -9.99 -5.54
N TYR A 77 -9.03 -11.20 -5.53
CA TYR A 77 -7.92 -11.56 -4.63
C TYR A 77 -6.63 -11.93 -5.35
N HIS A 78 -6.51 -11.54 -6.62
CA HIS A 78 -5.28 -11.81 -7.37
C HIS A 78 -4.13 -10.96 -6.87
N SER A 79 -2.96 -11.57 -6.66
CA SER A 79 -1.72 -10.85 -6.41
C SER A 79 -0.55 -11.69 -6.89
N LYS A 80 0.47 -11.00 -7.42
CA LYS A 80 1.71 -11.61 -7.85
C LYS A 80 2.85 -10.67 -7.47
N PRO A 81 3.77 -11.06 -6.58
CA PRO A 81 4.82 -10.15 -6.14
C PRO A 81 5.84 -9.87 -7.24
N GLN A 82 6.32 -8.64 -7.30
CA GLN A 82 7.35 -8.23 -8.25
C GLN A 82 8.73 -8.63 -7.71
N LYS A 83 9.26 -9.73 -8.23
CA LYS A 83 10.52 -10.30 -7.75
C LYS A 83 11.72 -9.40 -8.01
N GLU A 84 11.68 -8.62 -9.06
CA GLU A 84 12.75 -7.68 -9.43
C GLU A 84 12.97 -6.61 -8.37
N GLU A 85 11.95 -6.30 -7.58
CA GLU A 85 12.01 -5.35 -6.46
C GLU A 85 12.17 -6.06 -5.12
N PHE A 86 12.57 -7.35 -5.15
CA PHE A 86 12.79 -8.17 -3.96
C PHE A 86 11.51 -8.49 -3.17
N PHE A 87 10.35 -8.39 -3.79
CA PHE A 87 9.11 -8.89 -3.21
C PHE A 87 8.99 -10.37 -3.53
N VAL A 88 8.97 -11.19 -2.50
CA VAL A 88 8.99 -12.64 -2.66
C VAL A 88 7.65 -13.30 -2.32
N ASP A 89 6.73 -12.56 -1.74
CA ASP A 89 5.40 -13.06 -1.41
C ASP A 89 4.40 -11.89 -1.39
N SER A 90 3.13 -12.21 -1.55
CA SER A 90 2.05 -11.22 -1.50
C SER A 90 0.77 -11.90 -1.07
N GLY A 91 -0.18 -11.12 -0.53
CA GLY A 91 -1.47 -11.66 -0.18
C GLY A 91 -2.43 -10.62 0.39
N TYR A 92 -3.69 -11.05 0.47
CA TYR A 92 -4.74 -10.26 1.10
C TYR A 92 -4.97 -10.83 2.49
N TYR A 93 -4.98 -9.95 3.47
CA TYR A 93 -5.13 -10.34 4.88
C TYR A 93 -6.23 -9.50 5.52
N LYS A 94 -6.93 -10.08 6.47
CA LYS A 94 -7.86 -9.33 7.30
C LYS A 94 -7.09 -8.31 8.13
N PHE A 95 -7.77 -7.24 8.55
CA PHE A 95 -7.12 -6.12 9.21
C PHE A 95 -6.23 -6.55 10.39
N HIS A 96 -6.76 -7.36 11.30
CA HIS A 96 -6.00 -7.76 12.49
C HIS A 96 -4.74 -8.52 12.14
N GLU A 97 -4.82 -9.42 11.17
CA GLU A 97 -3.66 -10.17 10.71
C GLU A 97 -2.65 -9.24 10.03
N ALA A 98 -3.12 -8.39 9.13
CA ALA A 98 -2.27 -7.44 8.42
C ALA A 98 -1.57 -6.50 9.39
N TYR A 99 -2.28 -5.99 10.38
CA TYR A 99 -1.71 -5.08 11.38
C TYR A 99 -0.54 -5.72 12.12
N HIS A 100 -0.69 -6.97 12.52
CA HIS A 100 0.38 -7.69 13.23
C HIS A 100 1.55 -8.07 12.31
N LEU A 101 1.27 -8.35 11.05
CA LEU A 101 2.30 -8.75 10.09
C LEU A 101 3.18 -7.59 9.66
N LEU A 102 2.63 -6.39 9.55
CA LEU A 102 3.39 -5.22 9.07
C LEU A 102 4.61 -4.95 9.94
N LYS A 103 5.74 -4.72 9.27
CA LYS A 103 7.01 -4.47 9.94
C LYS A 103 7.12 -3.06 10.53
N PHE A 104 6.64 -2.04 9.80
CA PHE A 104 6.89 -0.65 10.15
C PHE A 104 5.72 -0.01 10.90
N PRO A 105 5.97 0.63 12.06
CA PRO A 105 4.91 1.25 12.86
C PRO A 105 4.12 2.32 12.11
N ASN A 106 4.77 3.12 11.27
CA ASN A 106 4.06 4.14 10.50
C ASN A 106 3.11 3.55 9.47
N GLU A 107 3.45 2.38 8.90
CA GLU A 107 2.54 1.67 8.00
C GLU A 107 1.38 1.03 8.74
N LYS A 108 1.61 0.58 9.98
CA LYS A 108 0.53 0.08 10.85
C LYS A 108 -0.50 1.18 11.11
N GLU A 109 -0.04 2.41 11.36
CA GLU A 109 -0.93 3.54 11.58
C GLU A 109 -1.73 3.89 10.33
N ILE A 110 -1.10 3.87 9.16
CA ILE A 110 -1.77 4.09 7.89
C ILE A 110 -2.84 3.02 7.64
N LEU A 111 -2.51 1.76 7.90
CA LEU A 111 -3.47 0.67 7.76
C LEU A 111 -4.67 0.86 8.68
N LYS A 112 -4.42 1.28 9.91
CA LYS A 112 -5.48 1.56 10.89
C LYS A 112 -6.40 2.68 10.42
N GLU A 113 -5.83 3.77 9.92
CA GLU A 113 -6.61 4.89 9.39
C GLU A 113 -7.44 4.46 8.18
N ALA A 114 -6.86 3.68 7.27
CA ALA A 114 -7.57 3.15 6.12
C ALA A 114 -8.74 2.25 6.55
N TYR A 115 -8.53 1.41 7.56
CA TYR A 115 -9.57 0.54 8.06
C TYR A 115 -10.72 1.31 8.70
N GLU A 116 -10.41 2.38 9.43
CA GLU A 116 -11.45 3.25 10.00
C GLU A 116 -12.30 3.88 8.90
N GLU A 117 -11.66 4.34 7.82
CA GLU A 117 -12.38 4.91 6.68
C GLU A 117 -13.24 3.84 5.97
N TYR A 118 -12.69 2.63 5.82
CA TYR A 118 -13.42 1.51 5.26
C TYR A 118 -14.68 1.19 6.08
N LYS A 119 -14.56 1.15 7.40
CA LYS A 119 -15.69 0.88 8.28
C LYS A 119 -16.78 1.96 8.16
N LYS A 120 -16.38 3.22 8.06
CA LYS A 120 -17.33 4.33 7.86
C LYS A 120 -18.11 4.18 6.55
N LEU A 121 -17.40 3.88 5.47
CA LEU A 121 -18.03 3.69 4.16
C LEU A 121 -18.96 2.48 4.15
N LYS A 122 -18.54 1.40 4.80
CA LYS A 122 -19.35 0.19 4.89
C LYS A 122 -20.62 0.42 5.71
N SER A 123 -20.51 1.14 6.84
CA SER A 123 -21.68 1.43 7.69
C SER A 123 -22.68 2.34 7.00
N LYS A 124 -22.21 3.21 6.09
CA LYS A 124 -23.07 4.07 5.28
C LYS A 124 -23.55 3.40 3.99
N ASN A 125 -23.21 2.12 3.82
CA ASN A 125 -23.55 1.34 2.64
C ASN A 125 -22.99 1.95 1.34
N GLN A 126 -21.80 2.57 1.43
CA GLN A 126 -21.14 3.23 0.29
C GLN A 126 -20.00 2.42 -0.30
N TRP A 127 -19.56 1.36 0.38
CA TRP A 127 -18.49 0.50 -0.12
C TRP A 127 -19.02 -0.40 -1.24
N GLY A 128 -18.28 -0.46 -2.33
CA GLY A 128 -18.62 -1.35 -3.44
C GLY A 128 -19.84 -0.94 -4.26
N ILE A 129 -20.42 0.24 -4.01
CA ILE A 129 -21.65 0.67 -4.66
C ILE A 129 -21.50 0.73 -6.19
N ARG A 130 -20.30 1.02 -6.70
CA ARG A 130 -20.06 1.09 -8.14
C ARG A 130 -20.04 -0.26 -8.82
N GLN A 131 -19.85 -1.32 -8.07
CA GLN A 131 -19.82 -2.69 -8.60
C GLN A 131 -21.20 -3.23 -8.88
N ARG A 132 -22.23 -2.59 -8.36
CA ARG A 132 -23.62 -3.01 -8.49
C ARG A 132 -24.29 -2.51 -9.75
N ARG A 133 -23.58 -1.77 -10.56
CA ARG A 133 -24.12 -1.19 -11.79
C ARG A 133 -23.78 -1.99 -13.02
#